data_ff6ae3564838ad88baf7c06cdedec4f0
#
_entry.id   ff6ae3564838ad88baf7c06cdedec4f0
#
_cell.length_a   1.000
_cell.length_b   1.000
_cell.length_c   1.000
_cell.angle_alpha   90.00
_cell.angle_beta   90.00
_cell.angle_gamma   90.00
#
_symmetry.space_group_name_H-M   'P 1'
#
loop_
_entity.id
_entity.type
_entity.pdbx_description
1 polymer ?
#
loop_
_entity_poly.entity_id
_entity_poly.type
_entity_poly.pdbx_seq_one_letter_code
_entity_poly.pdbx_strand_id
1 'polypeptide(L)'
;MPALFPRISRQQVQPDEPSLQAPRQPRTARRLQRRGLGPGLLALATALTLSLLGGCTHKEEPWHLTNVTGHLPDLDFSLTGDDGKPITGDAFKGDTSLVYFGYTHCPDVCPETMARLMQVLAALGPDAHQVRILFITVDPARDTPKALHDYVGAFDAQHVVGLTGSDRQIESMARKYRVAYQMEKRDPAGSYEVTHSSAVYVFDGQGHARLLATDHDSPDAVAADLRRIIDNHS
;
A
#
# COMPACT_ATOMS: atom_id res chain seq x y z
N MET A 1 -47.65 -0.18 -22.19
CA MET A 1 -47.61 -1.64 -22.46
C MET A 1 -46.61 -2.22 -21.48
N PRO A 2 -47.01 -2.97 -20.45
CA PRO A 2 -46.12 -3.58 -19.49
C PRO A 2 -45.78 -5.01 -19.88
N ALA A 3 -44.49 -5.37 -19.84
CA ALA A 3 -44.01 -6.72 -20.09
C ALA A 3 -44.07 -7.56 -18.80
N LEU A 4 -44.72 -8.71 -18.91
CA LEU A 4 -44.89 -9.75 -17.89
C LEU A 4 -43.57 -10.47 -17.61
N PHE A 5 -43.24 -10.62 -16.33
CA PHE A 5 -42.26 -11.62 -15.86
C PHE A 5 -42.98 -12.91 -15.44
N PRO A 6 -42.52 -14.10 -15.78
CA PRO A 6 -43.11 -15.34 -15.29
C PRO A 6 -42.57 -15.70 -13.90
N ARG A 7 -43.46 -16.06 -13.00
CA ARG A 7 -43.22 -16.66 -11.71
C ARG A 7 -42.73 -18.10 -11.85
N ILE A 8 -41.59 -18.41 -11.22
CA ILE A 8 -41.12 -19.79 -11.06
C ILE A 8 -41.58 -20.31 -9.71
N SER A 9 -42.35 -21.39 -9.77
CA SER A 9 -42.93 -22.13 -8.62
C SER A 9 -41.85 -22.87 -7.87
N ARG A 10 -41.86 -22.76 -6.52
CA ARG A 10 -41.10 -23.62 -5.60
C ARG A 10 -41.79 -24.97 -5.51
N GLN A 11 -41.08 -26.01 -5.91
CA GLN A 11 -41.39 -27.38 -5.52
C GLN A 11 -40.68 -27.72 -4.22
N GLN A 12 -41.50 -28.04 -3.19
CA GLN A 12 -41.03 -28.65 -1.95
C GLN A 12 -40.80 -30.13 -2.19
N VAL A 13 -39.60 -30.61 -1.86
CA VAL A 13 -39.29 -32.05 -1.77
C VAL A 13 -39.15 -32.38 -0.29
N GLN A 14 -40.03 -33.24 0.19
CA GLN A 14 -39.97 -33.84 1.53
C GLN A 14 -38.97 -35.01 1.51
N PRO A 15 -38.19 -35.23 2.57
CA PRO A 15 -37.37 -36.43 2.69
C PRO A 15 -38.13 -37.53 3.39
N ASP A 16 -38.13 -38.70 2.80
CA ASP A 16 -38.58 -39.96 3.35
C ASP A 16 -37.66 -40.47 4.48
N GLU A 17 -38.25 -40.80 5.61
CA GLU A 17 -37.64 -41.66 6.65
C GLU A 17 -37.84 -43.13 6.28
N PRO A 18 -36.87 -43.99 6.65
CA PRO A 18 -37.25 -45.31 7.07
C PRO A 18 -36.74 -45.70 8.47
N SER A 19 -37.68 -46.21 9.16
CA SER A 19 -37.68 -46.77 10.51
C SER A 19 -36.88 -48.06 10.68
N LEU A 20 -36.33 -48.20 11.91
CA LEU A 20 -36.27 -49.41 12.75
C LEU A 20 -35.50 -50.66 12.30
N GLN A 21 -34.48 -51.03 13.06
CA GLN A 21 -34.54 -52.24 13.90
C GLN A 21 -33.25 -52.47 14.64
N ALA A 22 -33.32 -52.57 16.00
CA ALA A 22 -32.26 -53.18 16.82
C ALA A 22 -32.42 -54.69 16.82
N PRO A 23 -31.32 -55.44 17.00
CA PRO A 23 -31.34 -56.45 18.07
C PRO A 23 -30.04 -56.60 18.87
N ARG A 24 -30.24 -56.72 20.18
CA ARG A 24 -29.69 -57.70 21.14
C ARG A 24 -28.19 -57.92 21.25
N GLN A 25 -27.73 -57.60 22.48
CA GLN A 25 -26.52 -58.12 23.14
C GLN A 25 -26.53 -59.66 23.25
N PRO A 26 -25.35 -60.32 23.50
CA PRO A 26 -24.90 -60.45 24.89
C PRO A 26 -23.35 -60.49 25.15
N ARG A 27 -22.97 -60.03 26.34
CA ARG A 27 -22.03 -60.53 27.31
C ARG A 27 -20.69 -61.20 26.87
N THR A 28 -19.57 -60.50 27.25
CA THR A 28 -18.66 -61.13 28.23
C THR A 28 -17.73 -60.10 28.85
N ALA A 29 -17.76 -60.03 30.15
CA ALA A 29 -16.88 -59.20 30.97
C ALA A 29 -15.46 -59.78 30.98
N ARG A 30 -14.48 -58.95 30.54
CA ARG A 30 -13.08 -59.09 30.94
C ARG A 30 -12.67 -57.90 31.73
N ARG A 31 -12.63 -58.01 33.04
CA ARG A 31 -12.05 -57.03 33.97
C ARG A 31 -10.56 -56.91 33.70
N LEU A 32 -10.17 -55.93 32.94
CA LEU A 32 -8.79 -55.43 32.93
C LEU A 32 -8.66 -54.39 34.02
N GLN A 33 -7.92 -54.79 35.05
CA GLN A 33 -7.55 -53.99 36.19
C GLN A 33 -6.65 -52.81 35.73
N ARG A 34 -7.28 -51.68 35.45
CA ARG A 34 -6.56 -50.43 35.15
C ARG A 34 -5.99 -49.89 36.45
N ARG A 35 -4.66 -50.04 36.63
CA ARG A 35 -3.89 -49.29 37.60
C ARG A 35 -4.15 -47.81 37.35
N GLY A 36 -4.82 -47.16 38.30
CA GLY A 36 -5.14 -45.72 38.21
C GLY A 36 -3.87 -44.87 38.19
N LEU A 37 -3.65 -44.19 37.11
CA LEU A 37 -2.84 -42.99 37.16
C LEU A 37 -3.65 -41.93 37.91
N GLY A 38 -3.08 -41.43 39.01
CA GLY A 38 -3.76 -40.49 39.89
C GLY A 38 -4.19 -39.23 39.19
N PRO A 39 -5.27 -38.60 39.67
CA PRO A 39 -5.84 -37.39 39.03
C PRO A 39 -4.88 -36.18 38.97
N GLY A 40 -3.74 -36.24 39.66
CA GLY A 40 -2.74 -35.18 39.64
C GLY A 40 -1.93 -35.06 38.34
N LEU A 41 -1.71 -36.16 37.60
CA LEU A 41 -0.95 -36.10 36.34
C LEU A 41 -1.79 -35.55 35.18
N LEU A 42 -3.10 -35.82 35.18
CA LEU A 42 -3.99 -35.26 34.16
C LEU A 42 -4.19 -33.75 34.30
N ALA A 43 -4.25 -33.26 35.55
CA ALA A 43 -4.39 -31.80 35.81
C ALA A 43 -3.12 -31.02 35.43
N LEU A 44 -1.93 -31.63 35.58
CA LEU A 44 -0.67 -30.97 35.20
C LEU A 44 -0.50 -30.89 33.66
N ALA A 45 -0.93 -31.93 32.93
CA ALA A 45 -0.86 -31.96 31.47
C ALA A 45 -1.83 -30.96 30.82
N THR A 46 -3.04 -30.78 31.38
CA THR A 46 -4.01 -29.81 30.87
C THR A 46 -3.61 -28.35 31.18
N ALA A 47 -2.95 -28.09 32.31
CA ALA A 47 -2.45 -26.75 32.63
C ALA A 47 -1.28 -26.33 31.70
N LEU A 48 -0.42 -27.26 31.31
CA LEU A 48 0.72 -27.00 30.43
C LEU A 48 0.28 -26.77 28.97
N THR A 49 -0.79 -27.42 28.50
CA THR A 49 -1.32 -27.19 27.13
C THR A 49 -2.10 -25.89 26.99
N LEU A 50 -2.75 -25.39 28.06
CA LEU A 50 -3.41 -24.07 28.01
C LEU A 50 -2.42 -22.90 27.97
N SER A 51 -1.21 -23.08 28.51
CA SER A 51 -0.18 -22.01 28.51
C SER A 51 0.48 -21.79 27.14
N LEU A 52 0.35 -22.74 26.20
CA LEU A 52 0.93 -22.65 24.85
C LEU A 52 -0.02 -22.01 23.82
N LEU A 53 -1.28 -21.73 24.20
CA LEU A 53 -2.28 -21.09 23.33
C LEU A 53 -2.38 -19.57 23.54
N GLY A 54 -1.54 -19.00 24.40
CA GLY A 54 -1.34 -17.56 24.51
C GLY A 54 -0.56 -17.02 23.32
N GLY A 55 -1.05 -17.23 22.10
CA GLY A 55 -0.54 -16.59 20.90
C GLY A 55 -0.69 -15.08 21.09
N CYS A 56 0.43 -14.37 21.14
CA CYS A 56 0.44 -12.91 21.07
C CYS A 56 -0.30 -12.50 19.79
N THR A 57 -1.57 -12.14 19.92
CA THR A 57 -2.22 -11.35 18.90
C THR A 57 -1.54 -9.98 18.95
N HIS A 58 -0.47 -9.81 18.19
CA HIS A 58 0.08 -8.52 17.89
C HIS A 58 -1.04 -7.77 17.16
N LYS A 59 -1.76 -6.94 17.90
CA LYS A 59 -2.71 -6.01 17.30
C LYS A 59 -1.84 -4.98 16.58
N GLU A 60 -1.71 -5.12 15.26
CA GLU A 60 -1.03 -4.10 14.46
C GLU A 60 -1.68 -2.75 14.75
N GLU A 61 -0.88 -1.79 15.17
CA GLU A 61 -1.37 -0.43 15.33
C GLU A 61 -1.86 0.10 13.97
N PRO A 62 -2.99 0.82 13.93
CA PRO A 62 -3.47 1.40 12.69
C PRO A 62 -2.40 2.36 12.11
N TRP A 63 -2.37 2.46 10.80
CA TRP A 63 -1.57 3.45 10.10
C TRP A 63 -2.16 4.85 10.33
N HIS A 64 -1.29 5.87 10.40
CA HIS A 64 -1.74 7.27 10.40
C HIS A 64 -2.22 7.66 9.01
N LEU A 65 -1.52 7.18 7.98
CA LEU A 65 -1.83 7.42 6.57
C LEU A 65 -2.89 6.44 6.04
N THR A 66 -3.45 6.76 4.88
CA THR A 66 -4.39 5.88 4.20
C THR A 66 -3.69 4.63 3.68
N ASN A 67 -4.09 3.45 4.18
CA ASN A 67 -3.56 2.18 3.70
C ASN A 67 -4.14 1.83 2.32
N VAL A 68 -3.26 1.68 1.33
CA VAL A 68 -3.60 1.32 -0.06
C VAL A 68 -3.02 -0.03 -0.49
N THR A 69 -2.54 -0.82 0.45
CA THR A 69 -1.97 -2.16 0.19
C THR A 69 -2.97 -3.03 -0.57
N GLY A 70 -2.53 -3.60 -1.69
CA GLY A 70 -3.38 -4.44 -2.55
C GLY A 70 -4.38 -3.67 -3.42
N HIS A 71 -4.45 -2.33 -3.33
CA HIS A 71 -5.36 -1.49 -4.12
C HIS A 71 -4.68 -0.76 -5.28
N LEU A 72 -3.36 -0.70 -5.27
CA LEU A 72 -2.53 -0.11 -6.33
C LEU A 72 -1.49 -1.13 -6.79
N PRO A 73 -1.05 -1.06 -8.05
CA PRO A 73 0.03 -1.89 -8.55
C PRO A 73 1.38 -1.51 -7.93
N ASP A 74 2.33 -2.42 -8.03
CA ASP A 74 3.71 -2.21 -7.62
C ASP A 74 4.37 -1.06 -8.41
N LEU A 75 5.47 -0.52 -7.86
CA LEU A 75 6.27 0.53 -8.47
C LEU A 75 6.98 -0.01 -9.72
N ASP A 76 6.32 0.13 -10.84
CA ASP A 76 6.80 -0.35 -12.14
C ASP A 76 6.61 0.73 -13.20
N PHE A 77 7.71 1.23 -13.73
CA PHE A 77 7.76 2.24 -14.76
C PHE A 77 9.05 2.13 -15.59
N SER A 78 9.06 2.77 -16.74
CA SER A 78 10.24 3.04 -17.55
C SER A 78 10.13 4.49 -18.04
N LEU A 79 10.96 5.36 -17.45
CA LEU A 79 10.99 6.81 -17.65
C LEU A 79 12.42 7.29 -17.94
N THR A 80 12.59 8.60 -18.01
CA THR A 80 13.90 9.27 -18.11
C THR A 80 14.15 10.03 -16.83
N GLY A 81 15.31 9.81 -16.21
CA GLY A 81 15.75 10.56 -15.04
C GLY A 81 16.17 11.99 -15.39
N ASP A 82 16.28 12.82 -14.37
CA ASP A 82 16.76 14.19 -14.48
C ASP A 82 18.24 14.29 -14.92
N ASP A 83 18.99 13.18 -14.87
CA ASP A 83 20.32 13.03 -15.47
C ASP A 83 20.27 12.71 -16.99
N GLY A 84 19.10 12.62 -17.57
CA GLY A 84 18.86 12.31 -18.98
C GLY A 84 18.95 10.84 -19.35
N LYS A 85 19.13 9.93 -18.37
CA LYS A 85 19.26 8.48 -18.64
C LYS A 85 17.95 7.73 -18.43
N PRO A 86 17.74 6.61 -19.14
CA PRO A 86 16.62 5.72 -18.86
C PRO A 86 16.72 5.15 -17.43
N ILE A 87 15.58 5.12 -16.74
CA ILE A 87 15.46 4.60 -15.38
C ILE A 87 14.15 3.84 -15.23
N THR A 88 14.15 2.80 -14.41
CA THR A 88 12.96 1.97 -14.11
C THR A 88 12.69 1.95 -12.62
N GLY A 89 11.51 1.49 -12.22
CA GLY A 89 11.15 1.30 -10.81
C GLY A 89 12.12 0.38 -10.05
N ASP A 90 12.74 -0.57 -10.74
CA ASP A 90 13.73 -1.48 -10.13
C ASP A 90 14.99 -0.77 -9.58
N ALA A 91 15.31 0.42 -10.09
CA ALA A 91 16.44 1.21 -9.59
C ALA A 91 16.26 1.67 -8.13
N PHE A 92 15.04 1.62 -7.60
CA PHE A 92 14.69 2.07 -6.26
C PHE A 92 14.39 0.91 -5.29
N LYS A 93 14.61 -0.33 -5.74
CA LYS A 93 14.50 -1.49 -4.84
C LYS A 93 15.54 -1.42 -3.73
N GLY A 94 15.12 -1.71 -2.52
CA GLY A 94 15.89 -1.54 -1.29
C GLY A 94 15.58 -0.25 -0.55
N ASP A 95 15.08 0.78 -1.24
CA ASP A 95 14.67 2.04 -0.63
C ASP A 95 13.14 2.17 -0.55
N THR A 96 12.63 2.82 0.48
CA THR A 96 11.23 3.25 0.54
C THR A 96 11.05 4.45 -0.39
N SER A 97 10.12 4.36 -1.34
CA SER A 97 9.90 5.40 -2.35
C SER A 97 8.66 6.24 -2.05
N LEU A 98 8.82 7.56 -2.05
CA LEU A 98 7.75 8.54 -1.98
C LEU A 98 7.51 9.10 -3.39
N VAL A 99 6.43 8.70 -4.04
CA VAL A 99 6.12 9.09 -5.43
C VAL A 99 5.14 10.25 -5.43
N TYR A 100 5.55 11.36 -5.99
CA TYR A 100 4.76 12.57 -6.14
C TYR A 100 4.66 12.99 -7.60
N PHE A 101 3.44 13.26 -8.06
CA PHE A 101 3.18 13.77 -9.41
C PHE A 101 2.99 15.27 -9.37
N GLY A 102 3.83 16.01 -10.09
CA GLY A 102 3.85 17.47 -10.09
C GLY A 102 4.42 18.04 -11.37
N TYR A 103 4.74 19.32 -11.39
CA TYR A 103 5.44 19.96 -12.51
C TYR A 103 6.25 21.18 -12.01
N THR A 104 7.34 21.50 -12.71
CA THR A 104 8.31 22.50 -12.21
C THR A 104 7.77 23.94 -12.21
N HIS A 105 6.76 24.23 -13.03
CA HIS A 105 6.13 25.54 -13.16
C HIS A 105 4.92 25.73 -12.24
N CYS A 106 4.68 24.82 -11.30
CA CYS A 106 3.62 24.97 -10.31
C CYS A 106 3.95 26.09 -9.32
N PRO A 107 3.08 27.12 -9.15
CA PRO A 107 3.42 28.26 -8.32
C PRO A 107 3.37 27.96 -6.82
N ASP A 108 2.50 27.07 -6.36
CA ASP A 108 2.18 26.91 -4.93
C ASP A 108 2.27 25.46 -4.44
N VAL A 109 1.42 24.56 -4.94
CA VAL A 109 1.20 23.22 -4.36
C VAL A 109 2.44 22.34 -4.44
N CYS A 110 3.17 22.34 -5.57
CA CYS A 110 4.35 21.50 -5.71
C CYS A 110 5.50 21.92 -4.78
N PRO A 111 5.92 23.20 -4.73
CA PRO A 111 6.97 23.60 -3.79
C PRO A 111 6.56 23.41 -2.32
N GLU A 112 5.28 23.61 -1.96
CA GLU A 112 4.78 23.34 -0.61
C GLU A 112 4.87 21.83 -0.28
N THR A 113 4.40 20.96 -1.16
CA THR A 113 4.49 19.50 -0.96
C THR A 113 5.95 19.05 -0.83
N MET A 114 6.84 19.54 -1.69
CA MET A 114 8.27 19.23 -1.62
C MET A 114 8.88 19.70 -0.31
N ALA A 115 8.58 20.91 0.15
CA ALA A 115 9.05 21.43 1.44
C ALA A 115 8.57 20.56 2.62
N ARG A 116 7.32 20.06 2.57
CA ARG A 116 6.80 19.11 3.57
C ARG A 116 7.56 17.77 3.52
N LEU A 117 7.89 17.26 2.35
CA LEU A 117 8.68 16.04 2.22
C LEU A 117 10.10 16.22 2.78
N MET A 118 10.69 17.42 2.67
CA MET A 118 11.97 17.73 3.35
C MET A 118 11.81 17.69 4.87
N GLN A 119 10.68 18.15 5.42
CA GLN A 119 10.40 18.03 6.86
C GLN A 119 10.24 16.56 7.28
N VAL A 120 9.63 15.72 6.44
CA VAL A 120 9.55 14.27 6.68
C VAL A 120 10.94 13.64 6.75
N LEU A 121 11.83 13.96 5.79
CA LEU A 121 13.21 13.47 5.82
C LEU A 121 13.95 13.94 7.08
N ALA A 122 13.78 15.20 7.46
CA ALA A 122 14.37 15.73 8.69
C ALA A 122 13.84 15.00 9.94
N ALA A 123 12.53 14.72 10.00
CA ALA A 123 11.92 13.96 11.09
C ALA A 123 12.39 12.50 11.12
N LEU A 124 12.69 11.87 9.99
CA LEU A 124 13.27 10.53 9.94
C LEU A 124 14.69 10.48 10.50
N GLY A 125 15.44 11.58 10.39
CA GLY A 125 16.82 11.61 10.86
C GLY A 125 17.72 10.60 10.16
N PRO A 126 18.41 9.70 10.88
CA PRO A 126 19.30 8.70 10.26
C PRO A 126 18.59 7.78 9.25
N ASP A 127 17.30 7.46 9.47
CA ASP A 127 16.56 6.54 8.59
C ASP A 127 16.26 7.14 7.21
N ALA A 128 16.41 8.46 7.04
CA ALA A 128 16.19 9.15 5.77
C ALA A 128 17.03 8.59 4.62
N HIS A 129 18.23 8.00 4.92
CA HIS A 129 19.10 7.41 3.88
C HIS A 129 18.42 6.26 3.12
N GLN A 130 17.39 5.63 3.70
CA GLN A 130 16.59 4.54 3.11
C GLN A 130 15.37 5.05 2.34
N VAL A 131 15.25 6.36 2.14
CA VAL A 131 14.08 6.97 1.48
C VAL A 131 14.51 7.69 0.19
N ARG A 132 13.72 7.52 -0.87
CA ARG A 132 13.83 8.28 -2.12
C ARG A 132 12.51 8.95 -2.43
N ILE A 133 12.60 10.20 -2.88
CA ILE A 133 11.44 10.97 -3.36
C ILE A 133 11.53 11.01 -4.88
N LEU A 134 10.50 10.48 -5.54
CA LEU A 134 10.40 10.42 -6.98
C LEU A 134 9.40 11.49 -7.45
N PHE A 135 9.92 12.60 -7.95
CA PHE A 135 9.14 13.68 -8.53
C PHE A 135 8.85 13.36 -10.00
N ILE A 136 7.65 12.91 -10.32
CA ILE A 136 7.24 12.53 -11.68
C ILE A 136 6.49 13.71 -12.31
N THR A 137 7.02 14.26 -13.40
CA THR A 137 6.32 15.36 -14.07
C THR A 137 5.02 14.91 -14.72
N VAL A 138 4.01 15.78 -14.62
CA VAL A 138 2.77 15.70 -15.42
C VAL A 138 2.77 16.68 -16.59
N ASP A 139 3.89 17.38 -16.82
CA ASP A 139 4.07 18.36 -17.91
C ASP A 139 5.41 18.13 -18.65
N PRO A 140 5.60 16.98 -19.30
CA PRO A 140 6.86 16.66 -19.95
C PRO A 140 7.22 17.62 -21.11
N ALA A 141 6.28 18.41 -21.59
CA ALA A 141 6.52 19.40 -22.64
C ALA A 141 7.41 20.56 -22.16
N ARG A 142 7.29 20.98 -20.90
CA ARG A 142 8.11 22.03 -20.27
C ARG A 142 9.22 21.44 -19.40
N ASP A 143 8.97 20.32 -18.75
CA ASP A 143 9.86 19.73 -17.76
C ASP A 143 10.88 18.79 -18.43
N THR A 144 11.89 19.40 -19.05
CA THR A 144 13.04 18.64 -19.57
C THR A 144 13.84 18.01 -18.43
N PRO A 145 14.70 17.00 -18.69
CA PRO A 145 15.59 16.47 -17.66
C PRO A 145 16.37 17.56 -16.93
N LYS A 146 16.91 18.55 -17.67
CA LYS A 146 17.64 19.66 -17.06
C LYS A 146 16.74 20.52 -16.15
N ALA A 147 15.52 20.84 -16.59
CA ALA A 147 14.59 21.63 -15.77
C ALA A 147 14.23 20.91 -14.46
N LEU A 148 14.01 19.59 -14.55
CA LEU A 148 13.79 18.74 -13.38
C LEU A 148 15.01 18.69 -12.47
N HIS A 149 16.20 18.50 -13.02
CA HIS A 149 17.45 18.48 -12.25
C HIS A 149 17.64 19.76 -11.44
N ASP A 150 17.48 20.92 -12.10
CA ASP A 150 17.57 22.22 -11.44
C ASP A 150 16.49 22.40 -10.35
N TYR A 151 15.27 21.93 -10.61
CA TYR A 151 14.15 22.03 -9.68
C TYR A 151 14.33 21.12 -8.44
N VAL A 152 14.54 19.83 -8.65
CA VAL A 152 14.66 18.88 -7.52
C VAL A 152 15.94 19.11 -6.71
N GLY A 153 17.02 19.55 -7.36
CA GLY A 153 18.27 19.89 -6.72
C GLY A 153 18.19 21.10 -5.77
N ALA A 154 17.18 21.98 -5.97
CA ALA A 154 16.93 23.09 -5.06
C ALA A 154 16.35 22.62 -3.70
N PHE A 155 15.80 21.41 -3.62
CA PHE A 155 15.31 20.81 -2.37
C PHE A 155 16.36 19.89 -1.75
N ASP A 156 16.66 18.77 -2.40
CA ASP A 156 17.65 17.79 -1.91
C ASP A 156 18.09 16.86 -3.05
N ALA A 157 19.24 17.13 -3.64
CA ALA A 157 19.79 16.33 -4.74
C ALA A 157 20.20 14.89 -4.33
N GLN A 158 20.27 14.58 -3.03
CA GLN A 158 20.62 13.25 -2.54
C GLN A 158 19.41 12.32 -2.47
N HIS A 159 18.27 12.85 -2.06
CA HIS A 159 17.07 12.06 -1.82
C HIS A 159 16.02 12.21 -2.91
N VAL A 160 16.05 13.27 -3.71
CA VAL A 160 15.02 13.56 -4.72
C VAL A 160 15.54 13.26 -6.11
N VAL A 161 14.72 12.54 -6.88
CA VAL A 161 14.98 12.20 -8.29
C VAL A 161 13.83 12.74 -9.14
N GLY A 162 14.15 13.57 -10.14
CA GLY A 162 13.19 14.06 -11.13
C GLY A 162 13.00 13.03 -12.25
N LEU A 163 11.75 12.76 -12.62
CA LEU A 163 11.40 11.77 -13.64
C LEU A 163 10.51 12.40 -14.70
N THR A 164 10.87 12.20 -15.98
CA THR A 164 10.11 12.63 -17.14
C THR A 164 9.99 11.52 -18.17
N GLY A 165 9.28 11.77 -19.25
CA GLY A 165 9.13 10.81 -20.35
C GLY A 165 8.30 11.42 -21.47
N SER A 166 7.90 10.63 -22.46
CA SER A 166 6.93 11.05 -23.47
C SER A 166 5.55 11.24 -22.83
N ASP A 167 4.70 12.07 -23.45
CA ASP A 167 3.29 12.25 -23.02
C ASP A 167 2.58 10.92 -22.77
N ARG A 168 2.79 9.94 -23.67
CA ARG A 168 2.20 8.60 -23.54
C ARG A 168 2.68 7.84 -22.29
N GLN A 169 3.96 7.96 -21.94
CA GLN A 169 4.52 7.32 -20.75
C GLN A 169 3.95 7.96 -19.49
N ILE A 170 3.91 9.28 -19.42
CA ILE A 170 3.34 10.03 -18.30
C ILE A 170 1.85 9.75 -18.14
N GLU A 171 1.08 9.79 -19.22
CA GLU A 171 -0.35 9.46 -19.19
C GLU A 171 -0.61 8.01 -18.75
N SER A 172 0.21 7.05 -19.20
CA SER A 172 0.14 5.66 -18.78
C SER A 172 0.42 5.52 -17.30
N MET A 173 1.44 6.22 -16.79
CA MET A 173 1.84 6.23 -15.38
C MET A 173 0.74 6.83 -14.51
N ALA A 174 0.21 7.99 -14.89
CA ALA A 174 -0.89 8.64 -14.18
C ALA A 174 -2.14 7.75 -14.10
N ARG A 175 -2.54 7.12 -15.20
CA ARG A 175 -3.66 6.15 -15.20
C ARG A 175 -3.38 4.95 -14.29
N LYS A 176 -2.16 4.41 -14.33
CA LYS A 176 -1.75 3.24 -13.54
C LYS A 176 -1.95 3.49 -12.05
N TYR A 177 -1.56 4.67 -11.57
CA TYR A 177 -1.67 5.05 -10.16
C TYR A 177 -2.90 5.91 -9.84
N ARG A 178 -3.85 6.03 -10.78
CA ARG A 178 -5.10 6.77 -10.61
C ARG A 178 -4.89 8.25 -10.27
N VAL A 179 -3.82 8.83 -10.82
CA VAL A 179 -3.53 10.26 -10.70
C VAL A 179 -4.36 11.03 -11.71
N ALA A 180 -5.20 11.94 -11.21
CA ALA A 180 -5.89 12.88 -12.07
C ALA A 180 -5.03 14.12 -12.27
N TYR A 181 -4.85 14.54 -13.52
CA TYR A 181 -4.25 15.83 -13.87
C TYR A 181 -4.92 16.40 -15.12
N GLN A 182 -4.93 17.72 -15.25
CA GLN A 182 -5.52 18.42 -16.38
C GLN A 182 -4.73 19.68 -16.68
N MET A 183 -4.34 19.83 -17.94
CA MET A 183 -3.77 21.09 -18.43
C MET A 183 -4.88 22.12 -18.61
N GLU A 184 -4.72 23.29 -18.00
CA GLU A 184 -5.63 24.39 -18.15
C GLU A 184 -5.43 25.09 -19.50
N LYS A 185 -6.40 25.94 -19.89
CA LYS A 185 -6.27 26.72 -21.11
C LYS A 185 -5.10 27.68 -21.00
N ARG A 186 -4.36 27.80 -22.10
CA ARG A 186 -3.29 28.80 -22.20
C ARG A 186 -3.88 30.22 -22.09
N ASP A 187 -3.23 31.03 -21.30
CA ASP A 187 -3.51 32.44 -21.23
C ASP A 187 -3.06 33.20 -22.53
N PRO A 188 -3.37 34.48 -22.71
CA PRO A 188 -2.94 35.28 -23.88
C PRO A 188 -1.41 35.36 -24.03
N ALA A 189 -0.63 35.15 -22.96
CA ALA A 189 0.83 35.12 -22.97
C ALA A 189 1.38 33.75 -23.33
N GLY A 190 0.50 32.72 -23.45
CA GLY A 190 0.86 31.35 -23.79
C GLY A 190 1.20 30.47 -22.57
N SER A 191 1.08 31.02 -21.35
CA SER A 191 1.28 30.28 -20.10
C SER A 191 0.05 29.43 -19.76
N TYR A 192 0.24 28.33 -19.02
CA TYR A 192 -0.83 27.49 -18.53
C TYR A 192 -0.44 26.82 -17.21
N GLU A 193 -1.43 26.50 -16.42
CA GLU A 193 -1.30 25.71 -15.21
C GLU A 193 -1.73 24.27 -15.45
N VAL A 194 -1.32 23.37 -14.57
CA VAL A 194 -1.75 21.97 -14.58
C VAL A 194 -2.37 21.67 -13.22
N THR A 195 -3.68 21.46 -13.20
CA THR A 195 -4.36 20.93 -12.01
C THR A 195 -3.98 19.47 -11.82
N HIS A 196 -3.52 19.09 -10.64
CA HIS A 196 -3.16 17.72 -10.30
C HIS A 196 -3.39 17.41 -8.82
N SER A 197 -3.37 16.13 -8.47
CA SER A 197 -3.46 15.68 -7.08
C SER A 197 -2.18 16.00 -6.30
N SER A 198 -2.31 16.45 -5.03
CA SER A 198 -1.21 16.63 -4.09
C SER A 198 -0.81 15.36 -3.34
N ALA A 199 -1.45 14.23 -3.62
CA ALA A 199 -1.20 12.97 -2.94
C ALA A 199 0.22 12.43 -3.19
N VAL A 200 0.84 11.90 -2.15
CA VAL A 200 2.14 11.23 -2.18
C VAL A 200 1.94 9.74 -1.93
N TYR A 201 2.36 8.93 -2.87
CA TYR A 201 2.26 7.47 -2.79
C TYR A 201 3.50 6.89 -2.14
N VAL A 202 3.31 6.02 -1.17
CA VAL A 202 4.40 5.36 -0.44
C VAL A 202 4.53 3.92 -0.92
N PHE A 203 5.72 3.57 -1.40
CA PHE A 203 6.10 2.21 -1.77
C PHE A 203 7.20 1.72 -0.85
N ASP A 204 7.14 0.45 -0.48
CA ASP A 204 8.17 -0.18 0.34
C ASP A 204 9.42 -0.53 -0.49
N GLY A 205 10.47 -1.04 0.17
CA GLY A 205 11.73 -1.41 -0.47
C GLY A 205 11.63 -2.55 -1.50
N GLN A 206 10.49 -3.23 -1.58
CA GLN A 206 10.18 -4.21 -2.62
C GLN A 206 9.40 -3.59 -3.79
N GLY A 207 8.98 -2.34 -3.65
CA GLY A 207 8.18 -1.61 -4.62
C GLY A 207 6.68 -1.85 -4.49
N HIS A 208 6.19 -2.48 -3.41
CA HIS A 208 4.75 -2.65 -3.20
C HIS A 208 4.13 -1.35 -2.69
N ALA A 209 2.98 -0.97 -3.25
CA ALA A 209 2.23 0.18 -2.77
C ALA A 209 1.67 -0.09 -1.36
N ARG A 210 1.95 0.81 -0.42
CA ARG A 210 1.60 0.64 0.99
C ARG A 210 0.64 1.71 1.49
N LEU A 211 1.00 2.95 1.37
CA LEU A 211 0.27 4.07 1.96
C LEU A 211 0.08 5.22 0.96
N LEU A 212 -0.88 6.07 1.26
CA LEU A 212 -1.12 7.34 0.57
C LEU A 212 -1.14 8.46 1.60
N ALA A 213 -0.25 9.43 1.44
CA ALA A 213 -0.22 10.65 2.23
C ALA A 213 -0.90 11.80 1.46
N THR A 214 -1.55 12.68 2.20
CA THR A 214 -2.23 13.87 1.69
C THR A 214 -1.68 15.14 2.35
N ASP A 215 -2.12 16.29 1.92
CA ASP A 215 -1.79 17.59 2.52
C ASP A 215 -2.31 17.77 3.97
N HIS A 216 -3.24 16.93 4.40
CA HIS A 216 -3.78 16.92 5.77
C HIS A 216 -2.92 16.12 6.76
N ASP A 217 -2.02 15.25 6.27
CA ASP A 217 -1.17 14.43 7.11
C ASP A 217 0.06 15.21 7.57
N SER A 218 0.36 15.24 8.86
CA SER A 218 1.53 15.94 9.36
C SER A 218 2.84 15.24 8.97
N PRO A 219 3.95 15.98 8.80
CA PRO A 219 5.26 15.37 8.53
C PRO A 219 5.66 14.30 9.56
N ASP A 220 5.33 14.50 10.84
CA ASP A 220 5.64 13.54 11.91
C ASP A 220 4.83 12.25 11.76
N ALA A 221 3.55 12.33 11.38
CA ALA A 221 2.70 11.17 11.11
C ALA A 221 3.23 10.37 9.92
N VAL A 222 3.61 11.07 8.84
CA VAL A 222 4.24 10.44 7.68
C VAL A 222 5.54 9.74 8.07
N ALA A 223 6.43 10.42 8.79
CA ALA A 223 7.71 9.87 9.24
C ALA A 223 7.52 8.65 10.17
N ALA A 224 6.51 8.68 11.07
CA ALA A 224 6.21 7.54 11.94
C ALA A 224 5.83 6.30 11.15
N ASP A 225 4.96 6.44 10.15
CA ASP A 225 4.54 5.33 9.31
C ASP A 225 5.68 4.84 8.38
N LEU A 226 6.53 5.74 7.89
CA LEU A 226 7.70 5.36 7.09
C LEU A 226 8.70 4.52 7.90
N ARG A 227 8.99 4.86 9.16
CA ARG A 227 9.84 4.03 10.04
C ARG A 227 9.29 2.61 10.15
N ARG A 228 7.98 2.47 10.36
CA ARG A 228 7.34 1.14 10.42
C ARG A 228 7.48 0.35 9.12
N ILE A 229 7.44 1.02 7.96
CA ILE A 229 7.69 0.37 6.66
C ILE A 229 9.15 -0.07 6.56
N ILE A 230 10.09 0.80 6.91
CA ILE A 230 11.53 0.53 6.86
C ILE A 230 11.89 -0.64 7.79
N ASP A 231 11.43 -0.62 9.04
CA ASP A 231 11.70 -1.66 10.04
C ASP A 231 11.15 -3.04 9.64
N ASN A 232 10.03 -3.09 8.93
CA ASN A 232 9.41 -4.34 8.49
C ASN A 232 10.11 -4.97 7.25
N HIS A 233 11.11 -4.30 6.67
CA HIS A 233 11.86 -4.73 5.50
C HIS A 233 13.37 -4.96 5.77
N SER A 234 13.82 -4.73 7.01
CA SER A 234 15.21 -4.89 7.45
C SER A 234 15.56 -6.34 7.89
#